data_f4cd0453ef8b2c4a34925d5fbf67746d
#
_entry.id   f4cd0453ef8b2c4a34925d5fbf67746d
#
_cell.length_a   1.000
_cell.length_b   1.000
_cell.length_c   1.000
_cell.angle_alpha   90.00
_cell.angle_beta   90.00
_cell.angle_gamma   90.00
#
_symmetry.space_group_name_H-M   'P 1'
#
loop_
_entity.id
_entity.type
_entity.pdbx_description
1 polymer ?
#
loop_
_entity_poly.entity_id
_entity_poly.type
_entity_poly.pdbx_seq_one_letter_code
_entity_poly.pdbx_strand_id
1 'polypeptide(L)'
;MSIPDLIFTLLLLAIFGSSVLNLILIIAVLDSTRIFRISRASAMNVVTLDYVEASTARGEGLYWRIVHEILPNILPILISEFGMRFCFVFLVIAALSFLGVGLQPPMAEWGSMVRDNAVLINSGDITPLIPASAIALLTVGVNFVADWLLSKSSGLSNEE
;
A
#
# COMPACT_ATOMS: atom_id res chain seq x y z
N MET A 1 -2.32 4.22 21.78
CA MET A 1 -2.78 5.40 21.01
C MET A 1 -2.04 5.37 19.68
N SER A 2 -2.74 5.25 18.57
CA SER A 2 -2.12 5.30 17.24
C SER A 2 -2.08 6.75 16.78
N ILE A 3 -0.89 7.30 16.63
CA ILE A 3 -0.73 8.61 15.98
C ILE A 3 -1.21 8.44 14.54
N PRO A 4 -2.06 9.34 14.00
CA PRO A 4 -2.48 9.27 12.60
C PRO A 4 -1.24 9.33 11.69
N ASP A 5 -1.12 8.36 10.79
CA ASP A 5 0.07 8.21 9.92
C ASP A 5 0.38 9.49 9.14
N LEU A 6 -0.66 10.19 8.68
CA LEU A 6 -0.52 11.44 7.95
C LEU A 6 0.18 12.51 8.79
N ILE A 7 -0.21 12.67 10.07
CA ILE A 7 0.41 13.65 10.97
C ILE A 7 1.86 13.28 11.24
N PHE A 8 2.14 11.99 11.46
CA PHE A 8 3.49 11.53 11.72
C PHE A 8 4.40 11.70 10.51
N THR A 9 3.89 11.40 9.31
CA THR A 9 4.59 11.63 8.05
C THR A 9 4.87 13.12 7.82
N LEU A 10 3.88 14.00 8.07
CA LEU A 10 4.06 15.46 8.01
C LEU A 10 5.19 15.94 8.91
N LEU A 11 5.21 15.47 10.15
CA LEU A 11 6.21 15.87 11.14
C LEU A 11 7.61 15.42 10.70
N LEU A 12 7.75 14.18 10.22
CA LEU A 12 9.04 13.68 9.75
C LEU A 12 9.52 14.41 8.49
N LEU A 13 8.62 14.72 7.54
CA LEU A 13 8.97 15.51 6.35
C LEU A 13 9.35 16.94 6.70
N ALA A 14 8.75 17.55 7.72
CA ALA A 14 9.12 18.86 8.20
C ALA A 14 10.54 18.89 8.79
N ILE A 15 10.98 17.79 9.42
CA ILE A 15 12.32 17.66 10.02
C ILE A 15 13.38 17.30 8.96
N PHE A 16 13.11 16.30 8.12
CA PHE A 16 14.09 15.73 7.18
C PHE A 16 14.03 16.35 5.78
N GLY A 17 13.02 17.17 5.51
CA GLY A 17 12.78 17.76 4.19
C GLY A 17 11.95 16.87 3.27
N SER A 18 11.29 17.49 2.29
CA SER A 18 10.34 16.87 1.35
C SER A 18 11.01 16.34 0.06
N SER A 19 12.17 15.69 0.17
CA SER A 19 12.76 15.01 -0.98
C SER A 19 12.01 13.70 -1.28
N VAL A 20 12.03 13.26 -2.56
CA VAL A 20 11.42 11.98 -2.97
C VAL A 20 11.96 10.82 -2.15
N LEU A 21 13.28 10.80 -1.92
CA LEU A 21 13.92 9.73 -1.15
C LEU A 21 13.44 9.70 0.30
N ASN A 22 13.36 10.86 0.96
CA ASN A 22 12.87 10.95 2.33
C ASN A 22 11.41 10.50 2.44
N LEU A 23 10.58 10.91 1.48
CA LEU A 23 9.17 10.51 1.43
C LEU A 23 9.02 9.00 1.29
N ILE A 24 9.78 8.37 0.37
CA ILE A 24 9.79 6.90 0.21
C ILE A 24 10.24 6.21 1.50
N LEU A 25 11.35 6.65 2.10
CA LEU A 25 11.88 6.02 3.31
C LEU A 25 10.94 6.14 4.51
N ILE A 26 10.36 7.31 4.73
CA ILE A 26 9.43 7.55 5.83
C ILE A 26 8.21 6.65 5.69
N ILE A 27 7.56 6.64 4.51
CA ILE A 27 6.38 5.81 4.28
C ILE A 27 6.72 4.33 4.38
N ALA A 28 7.84 3.89 3.78
CA ALA A 28 8.27 2.49 3.83
C ALA A 28 8.49 2.00 5.27
N VAL A 29 9.13 2.79 6.12
CA VAL A 29 9.35 2.44 7.54
C VAL A 29 8.02 2.36 8.30
N LEU A 30 7.11 3.30 8.08
CA LEU A 30 5.81 3.31 8.75
C LEU A 30 4.95 2.11 8.36
N ASP A 31 4.88 1.81 7.07
CA ASP A 31 4.08 0.68 6.56
C ASP A 31 4.72 -0.68 6.83
N SER A 32 6.05 -0.76 6.92
CA SER A 32 6.76 -2.02 7.21
C SER A 32 6.26 -2.69 8.49
N THR A 33 5.96 -1.90 9.52
CA THR A 33 5.46 -2.40 10.81
C THR A 33 4.08 -3.07 10.66
N ARG A 34 3.22 -2.56 9.80
CA ARG A 34 1.89 -3.12 9.54
C ARG A 34 1.98 -4.41 8.73
N ILE A 35 2.73 -4.37 7.63
CA ILE A 35 2.95 -5.54 6.77
C ILE A 35 3.58 -6.66 7.58
N PHE A 36 4.58 -6.37 8.41
CA PHE A 36 5.18 -7.35 9.29
C PHE A 36 4.16 -8.02 10.22
N ARG A 37 3.28 -7.25 10.85
CA ARG A 37 2.28 -7.81 11.77
C ARG A 37 1.27 -8.70 11.05
N ILE A 38 0.80 -8.30 9.88
CA ILE A 38 -0.16 -9.07 9.08
C ILE A 38 0.50 -10.35 8.58
N SER A 39 1.70 -10.24 8.00
CA SER A 39 2.46 -11.40 7.52
C SER A 39 2.75 -12.40 8.64
N ARG A 40 3.15 -11.91 9.82
CA ARG A 40 3.38 -12.74 11.00
C ARG A 40 2.10 -13.44 11.47
N ALA A 41 1.00 -12.71 11.59
CA ALA A 41 -0.27 -13.29 12.03
C ALA A 41 -0.77 -14.39 11.05
N SER A 42 -0.67 -14.12 9.75
CA SER A 42 -1.04 -15.09 8.72
C SER A 42 -0.13 -16.32 8.73
N ALA A 43 1.19 -16.11 8.85
CA ALA A 43 2.15 -17.21 8.92
C ALA A 43 1.94 -18.08 10.17
N MET A 44 1.62 -17.49 11.32
CA MET A 44 1.35 -18.25 12.54
C MET A 44 0.18 -19.21 12.40
N ASN A 45 -0.86 -18.84 11.66
CA ASN A 45 -1.99 -19.72 11.38
C ASN A 45 -1.59 -20.91 10.47
N VAL A 46 -0.69 -20.68 9.51
CA VAL A 46 -0.23 -21.72 8.59
C VAL A 46 0.76 -22.67 9.25
N VAL A 47 1.65 -22.17 10.11
CA VAL A 47 2.68 -22.98 10.79
C VAL A 47 2.07 -24.08 11.67
N THR A 48 0.85 -23.90 12.16
CA THR A 48 0.15 -24.88 13.00
C THR A 48 -0.56 -25.99 12.21
N LEU A 49 -0.48 -26.00 10.88
CA LEU A 49 -1.13 -26.98 10.04
C LEU A 49 -0.29 -28.26 9.91
N ASP A 50 -0.96 -29.41 9.87
CA ASP A 50 -0.35 -30.74 9.92
C ASP A 50 0.71 -30.98 8.84
N TYR A 51 0.53 -30.42 7.63
CA TYR A 51 1.50 -30.59 6.54
C TYR A 51 2.83 -29.85 6.81
N VAL A 52 2.80 -28.72 7.55
CA VAL A 52 4.01 -28.01 7.95
C VAL A 52 4.73 -28.76 9.06
N GLU A 53 3.98 -29.37 9.97
CA GLU A 53 4.54 -30.26 10.99
C GLU A 53 5.17 -31.49 10.35
N ALA A 54 4.50 -32.12 9.39
CA ALA A 54 5.04 -33.24 8.62
C ALA A 54 6.33 -32.87 7.86
N SER A 55 6.41 -31.66 7.30
CA SER A 55 7.65 -31.19 6.64
C SER A 55 8.81 -31.04 7.64
N THR A 56 8.50 -30.62 8.87
CA THR A 56 9.48 -30.55 9.96
C THR A 56 9.97 -31.95 10.35
N ALA A 57 9.06 -32.92 10.44
CA ALA A 57 9.41 -34.31 10.76
C ALA A 57 10.26 -34.98 9.67
N ARG A 58 10.09 -34.58 8.40
CA ARG A 58 10.96 -35.00 7.28
C ARG A 58 12.37 -34.39 7.34
N GLY A 59 12.62 -33.43 8.23
CA GLY A 59 13.92 -32.75 8.36
C GLY A 59 14.13 -31.62 7.38
N GLU A 60 13.05 -31.10 6.77
CA GLU A 60 13.14 -29.96 5.85
C GLU A 60 13.67 -28.71 6.55
N GLY A 61 14.60 -28.00 5.89
CA GLY A 61 15.18 -26.78 6.44
C GLY A 61 14.17 -25.63 6.54
N LEU A 62 14.44 -24.66 7.43
CA LEU A 62 13.58 -23.50 7.66
C LEU A 62 13.27 -22.73 6.37
N TYR A 63 14.30 -22.48 5.53
CA TYR A 63 14.13 -21.78 4.26
C TYR A 63 13.17 -22.52 3.32
N TRP A 64 13.31 -23.85 3.22
CA TRP A 64 12.43 -24.67 2.37
C TRP A 64 10.99 -24.58 2.85
N ARG A 65 10.74 -24.72 4.16
CA ARG A 65 9.40 -24.60 4.76
C ARG A 65 8.76 -23.24 4.52
N ILE A 66 9.55 -22.15 4.65
CA ILE A 66 9.05 -20.80 4.39
C ILE A 66 8.61 -20.66 2.94
N VAL A 67 9.45 -21.06 1.98
CA VAL A 67 9.23 -20.80 0.55
C VAL A 67 8.19 -21.73 -0.06
N HIS A 68 8.13 -22.99 0.38
CA HIS A 68 7.27 -24.01 -0.27
C HIS A 68 5.99 -24.30 0.50
N GLU A 69 5.98 -24.11 1.82
CA GLU A 69 4.80 -24.43 2.64
C GLU A 69 4.08 -23.17 3.16
N ILE A 70 4.81 -22.19 3.67
CA ILE A 70 4.19 -21.04 4.34
C ILE A 70 3.84 -19.93 3.35
N LEU A 71 4.84 -19.48 2.57
CA LEU A 71 4.68 -18.34 1.68
C LEU A 71 3.56 -18.52 0.63
N PRO A 72 3.42 -19.65 -0.06
CA PRO A 72 2.32 -19.83 -1.01
C PRO A 72 0.94 -19.72 -0.37
N ASN A 73 0.80 -20.18 0.87
CA ASN A 73 -0.48 -20.16 1.59
C ASN A 73 -0.85 -18.76 2.13
N ILE A 74 0.13 -17.90 2.43
CA ILE A 74 -0.13 -16.52 2.85
C ILE A 74 -0.09 -15.52 1.70
N LEU A 75 0.37 -15.94 0.52
CA LEU A 75 0.52 -15.06 -0.65
C LEU A 75 -0.77 -14.33 -1.06
N PRO A 76 -1.96 -14.97 -1.06
CA PRO A 76 -3.21 -14.26 -1.33
C PRO A 76 -3.45 -13.07 -0.40
N ILE A 77 -3.18 -13.24 0.89
CA ILE A 77 -3.34 -12.19 1.90
C ILE A 77 -2.32 -11.06 1.65
N LEU A 78 -1.07 -11.41 1.30
CA LEU A 78 -0.04 -10.42 1.00
C LEU A 78 -0.36 -9.61 -0.26
N ILE A 79 -0.92 -10.24 -1.30
CA ILE A 79 -1.36 -9.55 -2.54
C ILE A 79 -2.48 -8.56 -2.24
N SER A 80 -3.48 -8.98 -1.48
CA SER A 80 -4.59 -8.11 -1.07
C SER A 80 -4.08 -6.92 -0.24
N GLU A 81 -3.20 -7.17 0.73
CA GLU A 81 -2.61 -6.11 1.56
C GLU A 81 -1.75 -5.15 0.72
N PHE A 82 -1.00 -5.67 -0.27
CA PHE A 82 -0.22 -4.82 -1.18
C PHE A 82 -1.12 -3.87 -1.97
N GLY A 83 -2.24 -4.34 -2.52
CA GLY A 83 -3.21 -3.51 -3.25
C GLY A 83 -3.77 -2.39 -2.37
N MET A 84 -4.24 -2.75 -1.17
CA MET A 84 -4.73 -1.77 -0.20
C MET A 84 -3.66 -0.75 0.21
N ARG A 85 -2.44 -1.19 0.48
CA ARG A 85 -1.33 -0.30 0.86
C ARG A 85 -0.96 0.64 -0.27
N PHE A 86 -0.90 0.14 -1.51
CA PHE A 86 -0.63 1.00 -2.66
C PHE A 86 -1.63 2.16 -2.73
N CYS A 87 -2.93 1.86 -2.65
CA CYS A 87 -3.97 2.89 -2.70
C CYS A 87 -3.86 3.87 -1.53
N PHE A 88 -3.64 3.36 -0.32
CA PHE A 88 -3.51 4.18 0.87
C PHE A 88 -2.29 5.10 0.80
N VAL A 89 -1.12 4.57 0.46
CA VAL A 89 0.13 5.33 0.31
C VAL A 89 -0.02 6.40 -0.77
N PHE A 90 -0.62 6.04 -1.91
CA PHE A 90 -0.87 6.97 -3.00
C PHE A 90 -1.76 8.15 -2.56
N LEU A 91 -2.84 7.87 -1.83
CA LEU A 91 -3.70 8.91 -1.27
C LEU A 91 -3.00 9.78 -0.22
N VAL A 92 -2.13 9.19 0.61
CA VAL A 92 -1.31 9.93 1.58
C VAL A 92 -0.36 10.88 0.86
N ILE A 93 0.32 10.43 -0.20
CA ILE A 93 1.22 11.28 -1.00
C ILE A 93 0.43 12.43 -1.64
N ALA A 94 -0.71 12.14 -2.25
CA ALA A 94 -1.57 13.16 -2.85
C ALA A 94 -2.06 14.17 -1.82
N ALA A 95 -2.45 13.73 -0.60
CA ALA A 95 -2.85 14.59 0.49
C ALA A 95 -1.71 15.48 1.00
N LEU A 96 -0.50 14.91 1.16
CA LEU A 96 0.70 15.69 1.55
C LEU A 96 1.03 16.77 0.54
N SER A 97 0.93 16.45 -0.74
CA SER A 97 1.17 17.39 -1.83
C SER A 97 0.06 18.46 -1.91
N PHE A 98 -1.19 18.08 -1.68
CA PHE A 98 -2.29 19.02 -1.53
C PHE A 98 -2.06 19.98 -0.36
N LEU A 99 -1.54 19.52 0.76
CA LEU A 99 -1.17 20.35 1.92
C LEU A 99 0.10 21.19 1.71
N GLY A 100 0.79 21.01 0.60
CA GLY A 100 1.98 21.80 0.26
C GLY A 100 3.30 21.29 0.83
N VAL A 101 3.29 20.12 1.49
CA VAL A 101 4.48 19.49 2.11
C VAL A 101 4.94 18.22 1.38
N GLY A 102 4.25 17.83 0.31
CA GLY A 102 4.64 16.74 -0.57
C GLY A 102 5.76 17.10 -1.54
N LEU A 103 5.73 16.51 -2.72
CA LEU A 103 6.71 16.76 -3.76
C LEU A 103 6.66 18.22 -4.21
N GLN A 104 7.83 18.84 -4.26
CA GLN A 104 7.97 20.25 -4.64
C GLN A 104 8.28 20.42 -6.12
N PRO A 105 7.89 21.54 -6.75
CA PRO A 105 8.29 21.87 -8.11
C PRO A 105 9.81 21.73 -8.31
N PRO A 106 10.28 21.30 -9.50
CA PRO A 106 9.55 21.19 -10.76
C PRO A 106 8.83 19.86 -11.00
N MET A 107 8.72 18.97 -10.01
CA MET A 107 8.05 17.69 -10.18
C MET A 107 6.52 17.88 -10.22
N ALA A 108 5.91 17.42 -11.32
CA ALA A 108 4.45 17.43 -11.45
C ALA A 108 3.84 16.29 -10.63
N GLU A 109 2.83 16.62 -9.82
CA GLU A 109 2.11 15.67 -8.97
C GLU A 109 0.63 16.05 -8.90
N TRP A 110 -0.26 15.07 -8.98
CA TRP A 110 -1.69 15.33 -9.09
C TRP A 110 -2.29 16.02 -7.86
N GLY A 111 -1.80 15.73 -6.65
CA GLY A 111 -2.27 16.39 -5.44
C GLY A 111 -1.95 17.88 -5.42
N SER A 112 -0.74 18.29 -5.84
CA SER A 112 -0.37 19.70 -6.00
C SER A 112 -1.18 20.37 -7.10
N MET A 113 -1.45 19.68 -8.22
CA MET A 113 -2.29 20.20 -9.30
C MET A 113 -3.72 20.48 -8.82
N VAL A 114 -4.29 19.61 -7.98
CA VAL A 114 -5.61 19.86 -7.37
C VAL A 114 -5.54 21.10 -6.48
N ARG A 115 -4.53 21.22 -5.62
CA ARG A 115 -4.35 22.36 -4.73
C ARG A 115 -4.23 23.67 -5.49
N ASP A 116 -3.34 23.72 -6.48
CA ASP A 116 -3.01 24.95 -7.20
C ASP A 116 -4.21 25.49 -8.02
N ASN A 117 -5.11 24.61 -8.42
CA ASN A 117 -6.32 24.94 -9.15
C ASN A 117 -7.59 24.96 -8.27
N ALA A 118 -7.50 24.67 -6.95
CA ALA A 118 -8.65 24.52 -6.08
C ALA A 118 -9.55 25.78 -6.04
N VAL A 119 -8.97 26.96 -6.16
CA VAL A 119 -9.71 28.25 -6.17
C VAL A 119 -10.67 28.34 -7.35
N LEU A 120 -10.36 27.70 -8.48
CA LEU A 120 -11.18 27.73 -9.69
C LEU A 120 -12.54 27.03 -9.52
N ILE A 121 -12.67 26.14 -8.53
CA ILE A 121 -13.96 25.49 -8.21
C ILE A 121 -15.03 26.52 -7.90
N ASN A 122 -14.66 27.62 -7.22
CA ASN A 122 -15.60 28.67 -6.83
C ASN A 122 -16.16 29.43 -8.05
N SER A 123 -15.45 29.43 -9.17
CA SER A 123 -15.91 30.00 -10.45
C SER A 123 -16.60 28.99 -11.36
N GLY A 124 -16.83 27.76 -10.87
CA GLY A 124 -17.46 26.68 -11.65
C GLY A 124 -16.55 26.00 -12.66
N ASP A 125 -15.23 26.22 -12.56
CA ASP A 125 -14.25 25.60 -13.43
C ASP A 125 -13.96 24.15 -12.97
N ILE A 126 -13.94 23.23 -13.91
CA ILE A 126 -13.73 21.80 -13.66
C ILE A 126 -12.24 21.39 -13.68
N THR A 127 -11.33 22.32 -13.96
CA THR A 127 -9.89 22.05 -14.08
C THR A 127 -9.32 21.25 -12.89
N PRO A 128 -9.62 21.55 -11.61
CA PRO A 128 -9.08 20.75 -10.49
C PRO A 128 -9.69 19.35 -10.38
N LEU A 129 -10.83 19.08 -11.02
CA LEU A 129 -11.45 17.76 -11.02
C LEU A 129 -10.71 16.78 -11.95
N ILE A 130 -9.97 17.26 -12.93
CA ILE A 130 -9.21 16.41 -13.85
C ILE A 130 -8.13 15.60 -13.11
N PRO A 131 -7.17 16.20 -12.39
CA PRO A 131 -6.20 15.44 -11.60
C PRO A 131 -6.85 14.68 -10.43
N ALA A 132 -7.92 15.20 -9.83
CA ALA A 132 -8.66 14.47 -8.79
C ALA A 132 -9.30 13.18 -9.34
N SER A 133 -9.90 13.22 -10.53
CA SER A 133 -10.44 12.03 -11.20
C SER A 133 -9.35 11.02 -11.58
N ALA A 134 -8.17 11.49 -11.98
CA ALA A 134 -7.04 10.62 -12.27
C ALA A 134 -6.58 9.85 -11.01
N ILE A 135 -6.52 10.52 -9.85
CA ILE A 135 -6.23 9.89 -8.55
C ILE A 135 -7.27 8.80 -8.25
N ALA A 136 -8.56 9.13 -8.39
CA ALA A 136 -9.65 8.19 -8.11
C ALA A 136 -9.61 6.98 -9.05
N LEU A 137 -9.43 7.19 -10.35
CA LEU A 137 -9.38 6.12 -11.35
C LEU A 137 -8.17 5.19 -11.13
N LEU A 138 -7.00 5.75 -10.82
CA LEU A 138 -5.82 4.94 -10.52
C LEU A 138 -6.05 4.07 -9.27
N THR A 139 -6.60 4.65 -8.21
CA THR A 139 -6.88 3.93 -6.96
C THR A 139 -7.86 2.77 -7.20
N VAL A 140 -8.95 3.04 -7.90
CA VAL A 140 -9.94 2.02 -8.27
C VAL A 140 -9.32 0.95 -9.16
N GLY A 141 -8.55 1.36 -10.18
CA GLY A 141 -7.88 0.43 -11.11
C GLY A 141 -6.91 -0.52 -10.40
N VAL A 142 -6.11 -0.01 -9.47
CA VAL A 142 -5.17 -0.86 -8.71
C VAL A 142 -5.91 -1.83 -7.79
N ASN A 143 -7.01 -1.40 -7.16
CA ASN A 143 -7.83 -2.31 -6.35
C ASN A 143 -8.41 -3.45 -7.22
N PHE A 144 -8.96 -3.15 -8.40
CA PHE A 144 -9.45 -4.20 -9.31
C PHE A 144 -8.35 -5.19 -9.72
N VAL A 145 -7.14 -4.70 -10.00
CA VAL A 145 -6.01 -5.58 -10.33
C VAL A 145 -5.62 -6.46 -9.13
N ALA A 146 -5.59 -5.89 -7.92
CA ALA A 146 -5.29 -6.65 -6.69
C ALA A 146 -6.36 -7.73 -6.44
N ASP A 147 -7.65 -7.41 -6.59
CA ASP A 147 -8.75 -8.34 -6.41
C ASP A 147 -8.73 -9.45 -7.48
N TRP A 148 -8.40 -9.11 -8.71
CA TRP A 148 -8.24 -10.10 -9.78
C TRP A 148 -7.07 -11.06 -9.50
N LEU A 149 -5.92 -10.53 -9.05
CA LEU A 149 -4.77 -11.36 -8.66
C LEU A 149 -5.13 -12.28 -7.49
N LEU A 150 -5.87 -11.75 -6.52
CA LEU A 150 -6.36 -12.51 -5.37
C LEU A 150 -7.27 -13.66 -5.82
N SER A 151 -8.27 -13.38 -6.66
CA SER A 151 -9.18 -14.38 -7.21
C SER A 151 -8.45 -15.51 -7.93
N LYS A 152 -7.45 -15.13 -8.75
CA LYS A 152 -6.64 -16.09 -9.49
C LYS A 152 -5.74 -16.94 -8.58
N SER A 153 -5.16 -16.33 -7.53
CA SER A 153 -4.29 -17.05 -6.58
C SER A 153 -5.05 -17.94 -5.61
N SER A 154 -6.32 -17.61 -5.33
CA SER A 154 -7.19 -18.38 -4.42
C SER A 154 -7.91 -19.56 -5.10
N GLY A 155 -7.72 -19.77 -6.40
CA GLY A 155 -8.36 -20.85 -7.15
C GLY A 155 -9.88 -20.70 -7.35
N LEU A 156 -10.47 -19.56 -6.98
CA LEU A 156 -11.90 -19.28 -7.08
C LEU A 156 -12.39 -19.00 -8.51
N SER A 157 -11.50 -19.07 -9.49
CA SER A 157 -11.80 -18.69 -10.90
C SER A 157 -12.42 -19.82 -11.73
N ASN A 158 -12.77 -20.99 -11.19
CA ASN A 158 -13.20 -22.14 -11.97
C ASN A 158 -14.63 -22.65 -11.65
N GLU A 159 -15.49 -21.81 -11.08
CA GLU A 159 -16.91 -22.18 -10.91
C GLU A 159 -17.84 -21.11 -11.52
N GLU A 160 -17.76 -20.93 -12.85
CA GLU A 160 -18.86 -20.40 -13.68
C GLU A 160 -18.87 -21.11 -15.03
#